data_f10e92698c2c8b0b0b37e361b567f40a
#
_entry.id   f10e92698c2c8b0b0b37e361b567f40a
#
_cell.length_a   1.000
_cell.length_b   1.000
_cell.length_c   1.000
_cell.angle_alpha   90.00
_cell.angle_beta   90.00
_cell.angle_gamma   90.00
#
_symmetry.space_group_name_H-M   'P 1'
#
loop_
_entity.id
_entity.type
_entity.pdbx_description
1 polymer ?
#
loop_
_entity_poly.entity_id
_entity_poly.type
_entity_poly.pdbx_seq_one_letter_code
_entity_poly.pdbx_strand_id
1 'polypeptide(L)'
;MCFPSAFAKPGEKAPAGSVSSSSQNPGCFFAMRIALITCLIPLLTLALSANEPLPLWPAGAPGSESRANEEETLEGSNVCNVHNPSITPYLPAADKATGTAVIICPGGGHRKLCLGHEGGALAEWFQARGIAAFVLKYRLAREPESTYTIQDHAMADTRRAIRMIRSRATEWHLKRDRLGILGFSAGGELAAFAAMHSDAGKPDAAEVIDQQSSRPDFQALIYPGTSHLFEATQGMPPVFIACGYGDRPDIAEGMAGLYLKYKAAGVKAELHIYSEAGHGFGYRPDKTGAAAKWPERFVEWLSDSGFFPSSQS
;
A
#
# COMPACT_ATOMS: atom_id res chain seq x y z
N MET A 1 -35.63 35.22 -33.09
CA MET A 1 -36.76 34.99 -34.06
C MET A 1 -37.37 33.66 -33.71
N CYS A 2 -38.46 33.75 -33.09
CA CYS A 2 -39.78 33.14 -33.34
C CYS A 2 -39.87 31.60 -33.21
N PHE A 3 -40.52 31.23 -32.14
CA PHE A 3 -41.43 30.10 -31.99
C PHE A 3 -42.65 30.20 -32.98
N PRO A 4 -43.50 29.18 -33.20
CA PRO A 4 -44.42 28.59 -32.23
C PRO A 4 -44.65 27.04 -32.39
N SER A 5 -45.02 26.25 -31.36
CA SER A 5 -46.28 26.04 -30.64
C SER A 5 -47.48 25.50 -31.49
N ALA A 6 -48.02 24.35 -31.02
CA ALA A 6 -49.43 24.11 -30.72
C ALA A 6 -49.77 22.60 -30.74
N PHE A 7 -50.27 22.00 -29.63
CA PHE A 7 -51.65 21.71 -29.25
C PHE A 7 -52.39 20.72 -30.20
N ALA A 8 -52.99 19.60 -29.75
CA ALA A 8 -54.14 19.45 -28.92
C ALA A 8 -54.50 17.97 -28.62
N LYS A 9 -55.10 17.69 -27.50
CA LYS A 9 -56.00 16.58 -27.09
C LYS A 9 -57.39 16.77 -27.73
N PRO A 10 -58.46 15.97 -27.43
CA PRO A 10 -58.73 14.74 -26.67
C PRO A 10 -59.88 13.88 -27.22
N GLY A 11 -60.36 12.91 -26.44
CA GLY A 11 -61.75 12.37 -26.48
C GLY A 11 -61.85 10.90 -26.89
N GLU A 12 -62.66 10.02 -26.43
CA GLU A 12 -63.68 9.93 -25.40
C GLU A 12 -64.30 8.51 -25.46
N LYS A 13 -64.63 7.96 -24.27
CA LYS A 13 -65.75 7.09 -23.88
C LYS A 13 -65.91 5.63 -24.31
N ALA A 14 -66.12 4.92 -23.24
CA ALA A 14 -66.71 3.58 -23.09
C ALA A 14 -68.20 3.54 -23.62
N PRO A 15 -68.78 2.34 -23.75
CA PRO A 15 -69.79 2.01 -22.74
C PRO A 15 -69.83 0.52 -22.30
N ALA A 16 -70.58 0.39 -21.24
CA ALA A 16 -70.93 -0.77 -20.44
C ALA A 16 -71.97 -1.70 -21.04
N GLY A 17 -72.10 -2.88 -20.43
CA GLY A 17 -73.23 -3.82 -20.60
C GLY A 17 -72.88 -5.17 -19.97
N SER A 18 -73.27 -5.50 -18.91
CA SER A 18 -74.34 -5.97 -18.04
C SER A 18 -74.64 -7.48 -18.20
N VAL A 19 -74.52 -8.17 -17.09
CA VAL A 19 -75.38 -9.15 -16.39
C VAL A 19 -75.66 -10.52 -17.02
N SER A 20 -75.32 -11.63 -16.33
CA SER A 20 -76.21 -12.53 -15.58
C SER A 20 -75.43 -13.80 -15.08
N SER A 21 -75.41 -14.03 -13.89
CA SER A 21 -76.06 -14.96 -12.93
C SER A 21 -75.84 -16.47 -13.14
N SER A 22 -75.43 -17.07 -12.04
CA SER A 22 -75.76 -18.38 -11.45
C SER A 22 -74.99 -19.61 -11.91
N SER A 23 -74.24 -20.21 -11.04
CA SER A 23 -74.66 -21.37 -10.26
C SER A 23 -73.52 -21.87 -9.36
N GLN A 24 -73.92 -22.20 -8.15
CA GLN A 24 -73.14 -22.84 -7.08
C GLN A 24 -72.76 -24.28 -7.48
N ASN A 25 -71.55 -24.71 -7.12
CA ASN A 25 -71.33 -25.87 -6.22
C ASN A 25 -69.87 -26.04 -5.79
N PRO A 26 -69.67 -26.72 -4.67
CA PRO A 26 -68.53 -26.53 -3.81
C PRO A 26 -67.48 -27.65 -3.93
N GLY A 27 -66.26 -27.35 -3.50
CA GLY A 27 -65.38 -28.40 -3.07
C GLY A 27 -64.06 -28.53 -3.80
N CYS A 28 -63.06 -28.02 -3.22
CA CYS A 28 -61.80 -28.65 -2.91
C CYS A 28 -60.72 -27.59 -2.55
N PHE A 29 -60.55 -27.38 -1.27
CA PHE A 29 -59.42 -26.61 -0.77
C PHE A 29 -58.16 -27.45 -0.96
N PHE A 30 -57.40 -27.24 -2.03
CA PHE A 30 -56.04 -27.68 -2.13
C PHE A 30 -55.15 -26.54 -1.63
N ALA A 31 -54.78 -26.65 -0.35
CA ALA A 31 -53.80 -25.76 0.23
C ALA A 31 -52.41 -26.04 -0.37
N MET A 32 -52.03 -25.24 -1.37
CA MET A 32 -50.69 -25.27 -1.94
C MET A 32 -49.73 -24.59 -0.97
N ARG A 33 -49.05 -25.38 -0.13
CA ARG A 33 -47.96 -24.93 0.70
C ARG A 33 -46.79 -24.57 -0.21
N ILE A 34 -46.60 -23.27 -0.46
CA ILE A 34 -45.38 -22.74 -1.07
C ILE A 34 -44.26 -22.88 -0.02
N ALA A 35 -43.48 -23.93 -0.17
CA ALA A 35 -42.23 -24.02 0.60
C ALA A 35 -41.23 -22.96 0.07
N LEU A 36 -41.08 -21.86 0.79
CA LEU A 36 -39.95 -20.95 0.58
C LEU A 36 -38.65 -21.72 0.90
N ILE A 37 -38.01 -22.22 -0.13
CA ILE A 37 -36.61 -22.69 0.00
C ILE A 37 -35.74 -21.42 0.02
N THR A 38 -35.47 -20.95 1.24
CA THR A 38 -34.39 -19.98 1.47
C THR A 38 -33.06 -20.66 1.17
N CYS A 39 -32.59 -20.45 -0.05
CA CYS A 39 -31.24 -20.84 -0.43
C CYS A 39 -30.25 -19.95 0.37
N LEU A 40 -29.79 -20.41 1.52
CA LEU A 40 -28.63 -19.84 2.21
C LEU A 40 -27.43 -20.12 1.32
N ILE A 41 -27.04 -19.15 0.52
CA ILE A 41 -25.72 -19.17 -0.12
C ILE A 41 -24.73 -18.92 1.01
N PRO A 42 -23.86 -19.88 1.37
CA PRO A 42 -22.84 -19.61 2.33
C PRO A 42 -21.92 -18.56 1.68
N LEU A 43 -21.84 -17.38 2.28
CA LEU A 43 -20.80 -16.41 2.00
C LEU A 43 -19.48 -17.09 2.38
N LEU A 44 -18.83 -17.69 1.37
CA LEU A 44 -17.50 -18.25 1.53
C LEU A 44 -16.57 -17.04 1.70
N THR A 45 -16.42 -16.57 2.94
CA THR A 45 -15.33 -15.67 3.28
C THR A 45 -14.05 -16.46 3.04
N LEU A 46 -13.40 -16.22 1.88
CA LEU A 46 -12.02 -16.63 1.71
C LEU A 46 -11.25 -15.95 2.84
N ALA A 47 -10.94 -16.70 3.88
CA ALA A 47 -9.92 -16.29 4.83
C ALA A 47 -8.64 -16.20 4.00
N LEU A 48 -8.21 -14.98 3.64
CA LEU A 48 -6.88 -14.77 3.08
C LEU A 48 -5.90 -15.41 4.07
N SER A 49 -5.18 -16.41 3.61
CA SER A 49 -4.09 -17.00 4.40
C SER A 49 -3.18 -15.84 4.80
N ALA A 50 -2.88 -15.75 6.11
CA ALA A 50 -2.05 -14.68 6.62
C ALA A 50 -0.72 -14.67 5.85
N ASN A 51 -0.35 -13.50 5.30
CA ASN A 51 0.94 -13.23 4.65
C ASN A 51 1.17 -13.85 3.25
N GLU A 52 0.12 -14.14 2.48
CA GLU A 52 0.30 -14.54 1.07
C GLU A 52 0.66 -13.32 0.20
N PRO A 53 1.69 -13.43 -0.66
CA PRO A 53 2.06 -12.36 -1.57
C PRO A 53 0.95 -12.06 -2.59
N LEU A 54 0.64 -10.78 -2.76
CA LEU A 54 -0.33 -10.30 -3.74
C LEU A 54 0.41 -9.68 -4.93
N PRO A 55 0.24 -10.18 -6.16
CA PRO A 55 0.89 -9.62 -7.33
C PRO A 55 0.43 -8.18 -7.56
N LEU A 56 1.37 -7.27 -7.85
CA LEU A 56 1.06 -5.88 -8.19
C LEU A 56 0.40 -5.76 -9.57
N TRP A 57 0.73 -6.69 -10.45
CA TRP A 57 0.31 -6.71 -11.84
C TRP A 57 -0.27 -8.08 -12.19
N PRO A 58 -1.56 -8.33 -11.94
CA PRO A 58 -2.16 -9.65 -12.16
C PRO A 58 -2.08 -10.14 -13.61
N ALA A 59 -1.99 -9.22 -14.58
CA ALA A 59 -1.82 -9.55 -16.00
C ALA A 59 -0.34 -9.60 -16.46
N GLY A 60 0.60 -9.54 -15.52
CA GLY A 60 2.04 -9.44 -15.78
C GLY A 60 2.57 -8.01 -15.65
N ALA A 61 3.78 -7.88 -15.09
CA ALA A 61 4.40 -6.58 -14.89
C ALA A 61 4.91 -6.00 -16.23
N PRO A 62 4.56 -4.74 -16.58
CA PRO A 62 5.01 -4.13 -17.84
C PRO A 62 6.54 -4.15 -17.96
N GLY A 63 7.06 -4.65 -19.08
CA GLY A 63 8.49 -4.81 -19.33
C GLY A 63 9.10 -6.08 -18.73
N SER A 64 8.29 -7.00 -18.19
CA SER A 64 8.73 -8.32 -17.71
C SER A 64 8.17 -9.48 -18.53
N GLU A 65 7.51 -9.22 -19.64
CA GLU A 65 6.71 -10.21 -20.39
C GLU A 65 7.55 -11.41 -20.83
N SER A 66 8.79 -11.20 -21.25
CA SER A 66 9.69 -12.27 -21.68
C SER A 66 10.30 -13.07 -20.54
N ARG A 67 10.25 -12.53 -19.31
CA ARG A 67 10.89 -13.10 -18.10
C ARG A 67 9.90 -13.53 -17.02
N ALA A 68 8.61 -13.37 -17.25
CA ALA A 68 7.56 -13.62 -16.25
C ALA A 68 7.54 -15.07 -15.72
N ASN A 69 8.07 -16.03 -16.49
CA ASN A 69 8.15 -17.44 -16.10
C ASN A 69 9.52 -17.85 -15.53
N GLU A 70 10.46 -16.92 -15.43
CA GLU A 70 11.74 -17.19 -14.77
C GLU A 70 11.52 -17.28 -13.25
N GLU A 71 12.16 -18.29 -12.64
CA GLU A 71 12.05 -18.50 -11.20
C GLU A 71 12.91 -17.50 -10.41
N GLU A 72 12.38 -17.06 -9.28
CA GLU A 72 13.14 -16.30 -8.32
C GLU A 72 14.23 -17.16 -7.65
N THR A 73 15.37 -16.54 -7.38
CA THR A 73 16.47 -17.21 -6.68
C THR A 73 16.49 -16.81 -5.22
N LEU A 74 16.61 -17.78 -4.32
CA LEU A 74 16.68 -17.56 -2.88
C LEU A 74 18.11 -17.71 -2.37
N GLU A 75 18.61 -16.68 -1.69
CA GLU A 75 19.89 -16.68 -0.97
C GLU A 75 19.63 -16.47 0.53
N GLY A 76 19.34 -17.55 1.26
CA GLY A 76 18.82 -17.49 2.62
C GLY A 76 17.46 -16.77 2.68
N SER A 77 17.39 -15.64 3.37
CA SER A 77 16.19 -14.79 3.39
C SER A 77 16.17 -13.70 2.31
N ASN A 78 17.15 -13.68 1.40
CA ASN A 78 17.21 -12.73 0.31
C ASN A 78 16.58 -13.33 -0.94
N VAL A 79 16.00 -12.46 -1.78
CA VAL A 79 15.39 -12.83 -3.06
C VAL A 79 16.06 -12.07 -4.19
N CYS A 80 16.40 -12.78 -5.25
CA CYS A 80 16.96 -12.27 -6.51
C CYS A 80 16.06 -12.69 -7.67
N ASN A 81 16.35 -12.21 -8.88
CA ASN A 81 15.65 -12.55 -10.11
C ASN A 81 14.13 -12.26 -10.05
N VAL A 82 13.77 -11.05 -9.61
CA VAL A 82 12.38 -10.65 -9.41
C VAL A 82 11.78 -10.13 -10.71
N HIS A 83 10.82 -10.86 -11.28
CA HIS A 83 10.08 -10.47 -12.48
C HIS A 83 8.59 -10.25 -12.23
N ASN A 84 8.06 -10.84 -11.15
CA ASN A 84 6.68 -10.73 -10.71
C ASN A 84 6.61 -9.95 -9.39
N PRO A 85 6.65 -8.61 -9.44
CA PRO A 85 6.63 -7.79 -8.22
C PRO A 85 5.31 -7.96 -7.46
N SER A 86 5.41 -7.96 -6.12
CA SER A 86 4.28 -8.23 -5.23
C SER A 86 4.38 -7.47 -3.93
N ILE A 87 3.28 -7.40 -3.19
CA ILE A 87 3.28 -7.01 -1.78
C ILE A 87 2.85 -8.19 -0.91
N THR A 88 3.50 -8.36 0.23
CA THR A 88 3.08 -9.31 1.26
C THR A 88 2.45 -8.55 2.41
N PRO A 89 1.12 -8.69 2.64
CA PRO A 89 0.43 -7.98 3.71
C PRO A 89 0.67 -8.65 5.07
N TYR A 90 0.87 -7.84 6.10
CA TYR A 90 0.92 -8.19 7.51
C TYR A 90 -0.15 -7.35 8.21
N LEU A 91 -1.36 -7.87 8.30
CA LEU A 91 -2.52 -7.13 8.80
C LEU A 91 -2.76 -7.43 10.27
N PRO A 92 -2.90 -6.42 11.14
CA PRO A 92 -3.31 -6.64 12.51
C PRO A 92 -4.74 -7.19 12.56
N ALA A 93 -5.10 -7.84 13.67
CA ALA A 93 -6.50 -8.20 13.91
C ALA A 93 -7.38 -6.94 13.87
N ALA A 94 -8.59 -7.06 13.36
CA ALA A 94 -9.47 -5.91 13.09
C ALA A 94 -9.74 -5.04 14.33
N ASP A 95 -9.84 -5.67 15.50
CA ASP A 95 -10.03 -5.01 16.79
C ASP A 95 -8.80 -4.28 17.32
N LYS A 96 -7.61 -4.55 16.74
CA LYS A 96 -6.33 -3.91 17.08
C LYS A 96 -5.85 -2.93 16.03
N ALA A 97 -6.49 -2.90 14.87
CA ALA A 97 -6.07 -2.07 13.75
C ALA A 97 -6.19 -0.57 14.10
N THR A 98 -5.09 0.16 13.99
CA THR A 98 -5.04 1.61 14.26
C THR A 98 -5.42 2.45 13.04
N GLY A 99 -5.51 1.82 11.88
CA GLY A 99 -5.71 2.46 10.58
C GLY A 99 -4.41 2.97 9.95
N THR A 100 -3.29 2.88 10.65
CA THR A 100 -1.97 3.24 10.13
C THR A 100 -1.39 2.11 9.29
N ALA A 101 -0.79 2.44 8.16
CA ALA A 101 -0.15 1.48 7.28
C ALA A 101 1.24 1.92 6.83
N VAL A 102 2.16 0.97 6.66
CA VAL A 102 3.53 1.21 6.21
C VAL A 102 3.89 0.23 5.09
N ILE A 103 4.32 0.74 3.95
CA ILE A 103 4.98 -0.07 2.92
C ILE A 103 6.45 -0.16 3.29
N ILE A 104 6.98 -1.36 3.34
CA ILE A 104 8.39 -1.63 3.63
C ILE A 104 9.09 -1.99 2.32
N CYS A 105 10.05 -1.18 1.92
CA CYS A 105 10.93 -1.41 0.77
C CYS A 105 12.27 -1.94 1.27
N PRO A 106 12.56 -3.25 1.13
CA PRO A 106 13.83 -3.83 1.55
C PRO A 106 15.01 -3.28 0.76
N GLY A 107 16.19 -3.26 1.35
CA GLY A 107 17.43 -2.96 0.67
C GLY A 107 18.03 -4.17 -0.03
N GLY A 108 19.28 -4.05 -0.44
CA GLY A 108 20.03 -5.08 -1.18
C GLY A 108 20.70 -4.55 -2.44
N GLY A 109 20.88 -3.23 -2.55
CA GLY A 109 21.62 -2.57 -3.62
C GLY A 109 20.97 -2.63 -5.01
N HIS A 110 19.68 -2.89 -5.10
CA HIS A 110 18.94 -3.20 -6.33
C HIS A 110 19.47 -4.46 -7.06
N ARG A 111 20.21 -5.33 -6.33
CA ARG A 111 20.71 -6.63 -6.83
C ARG A 111 20.00 -7.80 -6.19
N LYS A 112 19.41 -7.58 -5.02
CA LYS A 112 18.60 -8.53 -4.25
C LYS A 112 17.68 -7.76 -3.30
N LEU A 113 16.77 -8.47 -2.66
CA LEU A 113 15.91 -7.95 -1.62
C LEU A 113 16.22 -8.67 -0.29
N CYS A 114 16.59 -7.92 0.74
CA CYS A 114 16.87 -8.42 2.10
C CYS A 114 15.56 -8.61 2.87
N LEU A 115 14.72 -9.59 2.47
CA LEU A 115 13.35 -9.75 2.98
C LEU A 115 13.26 -10.14 4.45
N GLY A 116 14.33 -10.64 5.07
CA GLY A 116 14.33 -11.04 6.48
C GLY A 116 14.25 -9.83 7.41
N HIS A 117 15.44 -9.25 7.70
CA HIS A 117 15.61 -8.18 8.68
C HIS A 117 15.23 -6.76 8.17
N GLU A 118 15.01 -6.60 6.88
CA GLU A 118 14.51 -5.38 6.26
C GLU A 118 13.12 -5.57 5.64
N GLY A 119 12.43 -6.65 6.00
CA GLY A 119 11.09 -7.00 5.51
C GLY A 119 10.23 -7.64 6.59
N GLY A 120 10.10 -8.99 6.54
CA GLY A 120 9.17 -9.76 7.35
C GLY A 120 9.29 -9.53 8.86
N ALA A 121 10.51 -9.57 9.41
CA ALA A 121 10.69 -9.39 10.86
C ALA A 121 10.18 -8.04 11.36
N LEU A 122 10.40 -6.97 10.60
CA LEU A 122 9.85 -5.65 10.92
C LEU A 122 8.34 -5.58 10.70
N ALA A 123 7.84 -6.22 9.64
CA ALA A 123 6.41 -6.25 9.35
C ALA A 123 5.62 -6.95 10.46
N GLU A 124 6.10 -8.07 10.97
CA GLU A 124 5.53 -8.76 12.14
C GLU A 124 5.54 -7.88 13.39
N TRP A 125 6.63 -7.15 13.60
CA TRP A 125 6.76 -6.22 14.71
C TRP A 125 5.73 -5.07 14.66
N PHE A 126 5.46 -4.52 13.47
CA PHE A 126 4.42 -3.52 13.23
C PHE A 126 3.02 -4.10 13.42
N GLN A 127 2.76 -5.27 12.82
CA GLN A 127 1.49 -5.98 12.92
C GLN A 127 1.07 -6.20 14.37
N ALA A 128 2.01 -6.65 15.22
CA ALA A 128 1.78 -6.86 16.65
C ALA A 128 1.38 -5.57 17.41
N ARG A 129 1.64 -4.39 16.83
CA ARG A 129 1.34 -3.06 17.39
C ARG A 129 0.15 -2.38 16.72
N GLY A 130 -0.61 -3.11 15.90
CA GLY A 130 -1.80 -2.56 15.25
C GLY A 130 -1.50 -1.71 14.00
N ILE A 131 -0.26 -1.71 13.51
CA ILE A 131 0.14 -1.06 12.27
C ILE A 131 0.14 -2.12 11.16
N ALA A 132 -0.65 -1.89 10.11
CA ALA A 132 -0.58 -2.74 8.93
C ALA A 132 0.75 -2.52 8.21
N ALA A 133 1.44 -3.59 7.85
CA ALA A 133 2.68 -3.51 7.11
C ALA A 133 2.59 -4.32 5.80
N PHE A 134 3.24 -3.82 4.76
CA PHE A 134 3.23 -4.42 3.43
C PHE A 134 4.66 -4.50 2.93
N VAL A 135 5.23 -5.70 2.86
CA VAL A 135 6.59 -5.89 2.36
C VAL A 135 6.55 -5.90 0.84
N LEU A 136 7.24 -4.95 0.23
CA LEU A 136 7.31 -4.80 -1.22
C LEU A 136 8.45 -5.64 -1.80
N LYS A 137 8.11 -6.54 -2.71
CA LYS A 137 9.05 -7.22 -3.60
C LYS A 137 9.01 -6.50 -4.94
N TYR A 138 10.04 -5.74 -5.26
CA TYR A 138 10.15 -4.91 -6.46
C TYR A 138 11.23 -5.42 -7.41
N ARG A 139 11.16 -5.07 -8.68
CA ARG A 139 12.12 -5.50 -9.71
C ARG A 139 13.49 -4.89 -9.50
N LEU A 140 14.53 -5.67 -9.78
CA LEU A 140 15.91 -5.37 -9.42
C LEU A 140 16.69 -4.83 -10.61
N ALA A 141 17.08 -3.56 -10.54
CA ALA A 141 17.66 -2.83 -11.66
C ALA A 141 19.20 -2.99 -11.81
N ARG A 142 19.87 -3.60 -10.83
CA ARG A 142 21.34 -3.72 -10.80
C ARG A 142 21.82 -5.17 -10.67
N GLU A 143 20.95 -6.15 -10.94
CA GLU A 143 21.38 -7.52 -11.14
C GLU A 143 22.21 -7.65 -12.41
N PRO A 144 23.12 -8.64 -12.49
CA PRO A 144 23.77 -8.96 -13.74
C PRO A 144 22.72 -9.20 -14.84
N GLU A 145 22.93 -8.61 -16.03
CA GLU A 145 22.04 -8.74 -17.18
C GLU A 145 20.61 -8.21 -16.97
N SER A 146 20.34 -7.49 -15.91
CA SER A 146 19.03 -6.88 -15.72
C SER A 146 18.74 -5.84 -16.80
N THR A 147 17.56 -5.95 -17.41
CA THR A 147 17.01 -4.95 -18.34
C THR A 147 16.17 -3.89 -17.64
N TYR A 148 15.98 -4.03 -16.32
CA TYR A 148 15.18 -3.11 -15.53
C TYR A 148 15.95 -1.85 -15.17
N THR A 149 15.21 -0.74 -14.99
CA THR A 149 15.72 0.51 -14.45
C THR A 149 15.03 0.82 -13.11
N ILE A 150 15.66 1.66 -12.30
CA ILE A 150 15.03 2.12 -11.04
C ILE A 150 13.82 2.99 -11.40
N GLN A 151 13.97 3.90 -12.36
CA GLN A 151 12.97 4.92 -12.70
C GLN A 151 11.70 4.31 -13.32
N ASP A 152 11.86 3.39 -14.28
CA ASP A 152 10.72 2.88 -15.05
C ASP A 152 10.09 1.63 -14.45
N HIS A 153 10.87 0.79 -13.72
CA HIS A 153 10.41 -0.50 -13.23
C HIS A 153 10.24 -0.52 -11.71
N ALA A 154 11.31 -0.35 -10.94
CA ALA A 154 11.21 -0.40 -9.47
C ALA A 154 10.30 0.71 -8.91
N MET A 155 10.35 1.92 -9.49
CA MET A 155 9.46 3.02 -9.13
C MET A 155 8.02 2.81 -9.60
N ALA A 156 7.79 2.15 -10.76
CA ALA A 156 6.44 1.78 -11.18
C ALA A 156 5.82 0.78 -10.19
N ASP A 157 6.59 -0.23 -9.78
CA ASP A 157 6.17 -1.21 -8.77
C ASP A 157 5.85 -0.53 -7.43
N THR A 158 6.70 0.40 -7.00
CA THR A 158 6.51 1.17 -5.75
C THR A 158 5.24 2.02 -5.80
N ARG A 159 5.01 2.78 -6.87
CA ARG A 159 3.80 3.58 -7.05
C ARG A 159 2.55 2.71 -7.13
N ARG A 160 2.64 1.58 -7.84
CA ARG A 160 1.53 0.62 -7.94
C ARG A 160 1.18 0.03 -6.58
N ALA A 161 2.18 -0.29 -5.74
CA ALA A 161 1.96 -0.77 -4.38
C ALA A 161 1.22 0.26 -3.52
N ILE A 162 1.65 1.53 -3.53
CA ILE A 162 0.97 2.62 -2.80
C ILE A 162 -0.49 2.73 -3.24
N ARG A 163 -0.75 2.75 -4.55
CA ARG A 163 -2.09 2.85 -5.11
C ARG A 163 -2.96 1.64 -4.78
N MET A 164 -2.42 0.43 -4.90
CA MET A 164 -3.12 -0.81 -4.58
C MET A 164 -3.56 -0.82 -3.12
N ILE A 165 -2.68 -0.48 -2.19
CA ILE A 165 -3.01 -0.44 -0.77
C ILE A 165 -4.07 0.62 -0.50
N ARG A 166 -3.95 1.81 -1.10
CA ARG A 166 -4.93 2.88 -0.94
C ARG A 166 -6.29 2.52 -1.53
N SER A 167 -6.35 1.78 -2.64
CA SER A 167 -7.60 1.31 -3.24
C SER A 167 -8.33 0.30 -2.36
N ARG A 168 -7.59 -0.49 -1.57
CA ARG A 168 -8.10 -1.53 -0.66
C ARG A 168 -8.16 -1.09 0.81
N ALA A 169 -8.03 0.21 1.09
CA ALA A 169 -7.94 0.72 2.45
C ALA A 169 -9.12 0.30 3.34
N THR A 170 -10.34 0.33 2.82
CA THR A 170 -11.54 -0.10 3.57
C THR A 170 -11.50 -1.60 3.91
N GLU A 171 -11.10 -2.43 2.96
CA GLU A 171 -10.98 -3.89 3.15
C GLU A 171 -9.99 -4.24 4.25
N TRP A 172 -8.90 -3.47 4.35
CA TRP A 172 -7.81 -3.71 5.30
C TRP A 172 -7.89 -2.85 6.57
N HIS A 173 -9.03 -2.20 6.82
CA HIS A 173 -9.26 -1.33 7.98
C HIS A 173 -8.24 -0.19 8.11
N LEU A 174 -7.80 0.38 6.97
CA LEU A 174 -6.83 1.47 6.92
C LEU A 174 -7.51 2.83 6.81
N LYS A 175 -6.85 3.84 7.35
CA LYS A 175 -7.16 5.25 7.07
C LYS A 175 -6.41 5.69 5.81
N ARG A 176 -7.13 6.23 4.83
CA ARG A 176 -6.57 6.59 3.51
C ARG A 176 -5.48 7.68 3.56
N ASP A 177 -5.44 8.43 4.64
CA ASP A 177 -4.51 9.52 4.95
C ASP A 177 -3.42 9.12 5.96
N ARG A 178 -3.22 7.81 6.20
CA ARG A 178 -2.21 7.27 7.10
C ARG A 178 -1.41 6.12 6.48
N LEU A 179 -1.12 6.24 5.20
CA LEU A 179 -0.30 5.29 4.46
C LEU A 179 1.09 5.88 4.20
N GLY A 180 2.09 5.35 4.87
CA GLY A 180 3.48 5.76 4.68
C GLY A 180 4.32 4.76 3.91
N ILE A 181 5.53 5.19 3.57
CA ILE A 181 6.56 4.35 2.96
C ILE A 181 7.82 4.37 3.80
N LEU A 182 8.39 3.20 4.03
CA LEU A 182 9.63 3.00 4.76
C LEU A 182 10.58 2.21 3.88
N GLY A 183 11.82 2.66 3.75
CA GLY A 183 12.78 1.94 2.94
C GLY A 183 14.17 1.89 3.57
N PHE A 184 14.86 0.78 3.30
CA PHE A 184 16.22 0.51 3.76
C PHE A 184 17.19 0.59 2.59
N SER A 185 18.32 1.29 2.74
CA SER A 185 19.39 1.31 1.73
C SER A 185 18.83 1.61 0.32
N ALA A 186 18.95 0.69 -0.63
CA ALA A 186 18.34 0.81 -1.97
C ALA A 186 16.80 0.95 -1.92
N GLY A 187 16.12 0.28 -0.99
CA GLY A 187 14.69 0.50 -0.76
C GLY A 187 14.38 1.89 -0.20
N GLY A 188 15.32 2.46 0.56
CA GLY A 188 15.26 3.86 1.02
C GLY A 188 15.37 4.85 -0.13
N GLU A 189 16.14 4.53 -1.18
CA GLU A 189 16.15 5.31 -2.44
C GLU A 189 14.75 5.34 -3.06
N LEU A 190 14.05 4.19 -3.13
CA LEU A 190 12.69 4.11 -3.65
C LEU A 190 11.69 4.89 -2.79
N ALA A 191 11.82 4.82 -1.47
CA ALA A 191 10.96 5.56 -0.55
C ALA A 191 11.11 7.08 -0.75
N ALA A 192 12.34 7.58 -0.84
CA ALA A 192 12.62 8.99 -1.13
C ALA A 192 12.06 9.40 -2.49
N PHE A 193 12.33 8.63 -3.55
CA PHE A 193 11.83 8.94 -4.89
C PHE A 193 10.30 8.87 -4.99
N ALA A 194 9.65 7.96 -4.27
CA ALA A 194 8.19 7.90 -4.23
C ALA A 194 7.57 9.16 -3.61
N ALA A 195 8.21 9.72 -2.58
CA ALA A 195 7.79 10.98 -1.98
C ALA A 195 8.07 12.18 -2.91
N MET A 196 9.21 12.19 -3.61
CA MET A 196 9.62 13.26 -4.53
C MET A 196 8.79 13.29 -5.81
N HIS A 197 8.44 12.12 -6.36
CA HIS A 197 7.85 11.97 -7.69
C HIS A 197 6.46 11.31 -7.64
N SER A 198 5.66 11.66 -6.65
CA SER A 198 4.29 11.20 -6.52
C SER A 198 3.33 11.94 -7.47
N ASP A 199 2.21 11.32 -7.76
CA ASP A 199 1.12 11.90 -8.54
C ASP A 199 -0.25 11.63 -7.90
N ALA A 200 -1.26 12.36 -8.33
CA ALA A 200 -2.62 12.28 -7.80
C ALA A 200 -3.41 11.05 -8.29
N GLY A 201 -2.85 10.27 -9.23
CA GLY A 201 -3.57 9.23 -9.95
C GLY A 201 -4.34 9.79 -11.16
N LYS A 202 -5.03 8.91 -11.86
CA LYS A 202 -5.81 9.24 -13.06
C LYS A 202 -7.29 8.94 -12.78
N PRO A 203 -8.13 9.93 -12.48
CA PRO A 203 -9.53 9.72 -12.10
C PRO A 203 -10.34 8.88 -13.11
N ASP A 204 -10.03 8.99 -14.39
CA ASP A 204 -10.72 8.30 -15.49
C ASP A 204 -10.04 6.98 -15.90
N ALA A 205 -9.05 6.49 -15.15
CA ALA A 205 -8.41 5.22 -15.45
C ALA A 205 -9.41 4.06 -15.29
N ALA A 206 -9.28 3.04 -16.17
CA ALA A 206 -10.14 1.86 -16.12
C ALA A 206 -9.97 1.04 -14.83
N GLU A 207 -8.74 0.97 -14.32
CA GLU A 207 -8.47 0.30 -13.05
C GLU A 207 -8.61 1.27 -11.87
N VAL A 208 -9.37 0.85 -10.85
CA VAL A 208 -9.55 1.62 -9.60
C VAL A 208 -8.21 1.90 -8.90
N ILE A 209 -7.23 1.02 -9.07
CA ILE A 209 -5.86 1.21 -8.53
C ILE A 209 -5.22 2.45 -9.13
N ASP A 210 -5.31 2.66 -10.44
CA ASP A 210 -4.69 3.78 -11.13
C ASP A 210 -5.39 5.12 -10.89
N GLN A 211 -6.60 5.09 -10.36
CA GLN A 211 -7.32 6.28 -9.91
C GLN A 211 -6.77 6.83 -8.57
N GLN A 212 -5.99 6.03 -7.83
CA GLN A 212 -5.47 6.43 -6.52
C GLN A 212 -4.18 7.24 -6.63
N SER A 213 -3.99 8.17 -5.68
CA SER A 213 -2.72 8.87 -5.53
C SER A 213 -1.58 7.92 -5.15
N SER A 214 -0.41 8.12 -5.76
CA SER A 214 0.83 7.44 -5.40
C SER A 214 1.62 8.17 -4.31
N ARG A 215 1.11 9.28 -3.75
CA ARG A 215 1.78 10.06 -2.72
C ARG A 215 1.69 9.37 -1.36
N PRO A 216 2.81 9.03 -0.71
CA PRO A 216 2.78 8.58 0.68
C PRO A 216 2.40 9.74 1.61
N ASP A 217 1.78 9.44 2.77
CA ASP A 217 1.38 10.47 3.74
C ASP A 217 2.53 10.82 4.68
N PHE A 218 3.47 9.90 4.88
CA PHE A 218 4.75 10.08 5.57
C PHE A 218 5.81 9.16 4.97
N GLN A 219 7.07 9.41 5.29
CA GLN A 219 8.19 8.60 4.81
C GLN A 219 9.20 8.31 5.92
N ALA A 220 9.83 7.13 5.87
CA ALA A 220 10.95 6.76 6.72
C ALA A 220 12.13 6.28 5.86
N LEU A 221 13.27 6.93 6.02
CA LEU A 221 14.46 6.71 5.22
C LEU A 221 15.56 6.14 6.14
N ILE A 222 15.78 4.84 6.01
CA ILE A 222 16.74 4.13 6.86
C ILE A 222 17.99 3.85 6.04
N TYR A 223 19.05 4.59 6.34
CA TYR A 223 20.35 4.57 5.65
C TYR A 223 20.28 4.47 4.12
N PRO A 224 19.45 5.28 3.44
CA PRO A 224 19.40 5.23 1.99
C PRO A 224 20.70 5.65 1.35
N GLY A 225 21.08 5.00 0.24
CA GLY A 225 22.16 5.47 -0.61
C GLY A 225 21.76 6.68 -1.42
N THR A 226 22.68 7.19 -2.24
CA THR A 226 22.42 8.24 -3.23
C THR A 226 21.72 9.52 -2.71
N SER A 227 21.91 9.86 -1.44
CA SER A 227 21.25 11.00 -0.80
C SER A 227 21.49 12.35 -1.49
N HIS A 228 22.58 12.46 -2.27
CA HIS A 228 22.87 13.63 -3.08
C HIS A 228 21.82 13.90 -4.19
N LEU A 229 21.07 12.86 -4.60
CA LEU A 229 20.00 12.96 -5.59
C LEU A 229 18.64 13.35 -4.95
N PHE A 230 18.56 13.40 -3.61
CA PHE A 230 17.31 13.70 -2.95
C PHE A 230 17.12 15.21 -2.83
N GLU A 231 15.97 15.66 -3.27
CA GLU A 231 15.53 17.05 -3.16
C GLU A 231 14.35 17.11 -2.21
N ALA A 232 14.28 18.21 -1.45
CA ALA A 232 13.18 18.50 -0.56
C ALA A 232 12.46 19.75 -1.05
N THR A 233 11.13 19.64 -1.23
CA THR A 233 10.28 20.75 -1.63
C THR A 233 9.13 20.94 -0.65
N GLN A 234 8.62 22.16 -0.56
CA GLN A 234 7.48 22.46 0.30
C GLN A 234 6.28 21.55 -0.03
N GLY A 235 5.61 21.04 1.00
CA GLY A 235 4.46 20.17 0.87
C GLY A 235 4.80 18.67 0.68
N MET A 236 6.08 18.30 0.68
CA MET A 236 6.48 16.90 0.75
C MET A 236 6.01 16.24 2.06
N PRO A 237 5.82 14.92 2.08
CA PRO A 237 5.48 14.19 3.29
C PRO A 237 6.53 14.40 4.40
N PRO A 238 6.13 14.50 5.68
CA PRO A 238 7.09 14.52 6.79
C PRO A 238 7.95 13.26 6.79
N VAL A 239 9.17 13.36 7.32
CA VAL A 239 10.19 12.33 7.20
C VAL A 239 10.83 11.96 8.53
N PHE A 240 10.97 10.66 8.75
CA PHE A 240 11.84 10.07 9.76
C PHE A 240 13.11 9.56 9.08
N ILE A 241 14.27 9.92 9.57
CA ILE A 241 15.57 9.57 8.99
C ILE A 241 16.40 8.85 10.05
N ALA A 242 17.03 7.71 9.71
CA ALA A 242 17.95 7.01 10.59
C ALA A 242 19.13 6.44 9.83
N CYS A 243 20.34 6.56 10.40
CA CYS A 243 21.55 5.95 9.87
C CYS A 243 22.54 5.61 10.99
N GLY A 244 23.59 4.87 10.65
CA GLY A 244 24.72 4.59 11.53
C GLY A 244 25.83 5.62 11.35
N TYR A 245 26.48 6.01 12.45
CA TYR A 245 27.69 6.86 12.42
C TYR A 245 28.83 6.20 11.62
N GLY A 246 28.98 4.88 11.76
CA GLY A 246 29.99 4.09 11.05
C GLY A 246 29.60 3.68 9.60
N ASP A 247 28.55 4.28 9.04
CA ASP A 247 28.16 4.07 7.64
C ASP A 247 29.07 4.87 6.69
N ARG A 248 28.96 4.63 5.38
CA ARG A 248 29.70 5.40 4.35
C ARG A 248 29.36 6.90 4.47
N PRO A 249 30.31 7.79 4.12
CA PRO A 249 30.08 9.24 4.21
C PRO A 249 28.85 9.73 3.43
N ASP A 250 28.58 9.15 2.25
CA ASP A 250 27.41 9.50 1.43
C ASP A 250 26.08 9.16 2.14
N ILE A 251 26.11 8.32 3.18
CA ILE A 251 24.98 7.98 4.04
C ILE A 251 25.08 8.73 5.37
N ALA A 252 26.13 8.49 6.17
CA ALA A 252 26.22 9.08 7.51
C ALA A 252 26.15 10.62 7.49
N GLU A 253 26.96 11.25 6.67
CA GLU A 253 26.97 12.71 6.48
C GLU A 253 25.81 13.15 5.57
N GLY A 254 25.50 12.33 4.55
CA GLY A 254 24.42 12.59 3.61
C GLY A 254 23.06 12.71 4.28
N MET A 255 22.76 11.94 5.32
CA MET A 255 21.50 12.04 6.07
C MET A 255 21.41 13.32 6.88
N ALA A 256 22.51 13.80 7.43
CA ALA A 256 22.55 15.12 8.09
C ALA A 256 22.29 16.26 7.08
N GLY A 257 22.91 16.19 5.90
CA GLY A 257 22.64 17.10 4.80
C GLY A 257 21.19 17.07 4.31
N LEU A 258 20.62 15.88 4.21
CA LEU A 258 19.23 15.68 3.80
C LEU A 258 18.26 16.28 4.82
N TYR A 259 18.48 16.07 6.11
CA TYR A 259 17.70 16.72 7.17
C TYR A 259 17.68 18.25 7.00
N LEU A 260 18.82 18.86 6.69
CA LEU A 260 18.90 20.32 6.46
C LEU A 260 18.10 20.74 5.22
N LYS A 261 18.10 19.95 4.14
CA LYS A 261 17.25 20.20 2.95
C LYS A 261 15.76 20.21 3.33
N TYR A 262 15.28 19.16 4.06
CA TYR A 262 13.89 19.10 4.51
C TYR A 262 13.51 20.28 5.42
N LYS A 263 14.38 20.63 6.36
CA LYS A 263 14.18 21.79 7.26
C LYS A 263 14.07 23.09 6.46
N ALA A 264 14.96 23.31 5.48
CA ALA A 264 14.92 24.48 4.62
C ALA A 264 13.65 24.55 3.76
N ALA A 265 13.12 23.42 3.33
CA ALA A 265 11.85 23.30 2.59
C ALA A 265 10.60 23.46 3.50
N GLY A 266 10.77 23.62 4.82
CA GLY A 266 9.63 23.70 5.76
C GLY A 266 8.91 22.37 5.99
N VAL A 267 9.53 21.25 5.65
CA VAL A 267 9.00 19.91 5.86
C VAL A 267 9.48 19.39 7.21
N LYS A 268 8.56 18.86 8.03
CA LYS A 268 8.91 18.26 9.33
C LYS A 268 9.83 17.04 9.13
N ALA A 269 10.96 17.05 9.80
CA ALA A 269 11.96 16.00 9.70
C ALA A 269 12.54 15.66 11.07
N GLU A 270 12.72 14.37 11.34
CA GLU A 270 13.42 13.87 12.51
C GLU A 270 14.60 13.02 12.06
N LEU A 271 15.77 13.17 12.70
CA LEU A 271 17.01 12.49 12.34
C LEU A 271 17.63 11.80 13.54
N HIS A 272 17.96 10.51 13.37
CA HIS A 272 18.71 9.69 14.31
C HIS A 272 20.01 9.19 13.69
N ILE A 273 21.14 9.48 14.32
CA ILE A 273 22.46 8.94 13.94
C ILE A 273 22.97 8.12 15.12
N TYR A 274 23.07 6.81 14.93
CA TYR A 274 23.45 5.86 15.97
C TYR A 274 24.98 5.64 15.99
N SER A 275 25.67 6.04 17.07
CA SER A 275 27.13 6.00 17.19
C SER A 275 27.72 4.60 17.00
N GLU A 276 27.04 3.57 17.48
CA GLU A 276 27.50 2.18 17.48
C GLU A 276 26.90 1.36 16.30
N ALA A 277 26.41 2.02 15.25
CA ALA A 277 25.87 1.34 14.07
C ALA A 277 26.64 1.70 12.80
N GLY A 278 26.73 0.73 11.89
CA GLY A 278 27.15 0.90 10.50
C GLY A 278 25.99 0.67 9.55
N HIS A 279 26.30 0.29 8.30
CA HIS A 279 25.28 0.01 7.29
C HIS A 279 24.50 -1.28 7.57
N GLY A 280 23.20 -1.31 7.20
CA GLY A 280 22.44 -2.56 7.16
C GLY A 280 22.03 -3.10 8.54
N PHE A 281 21.88 -2.22 9.55
CA PHE A 281 21.43 -2.69 10.86
C PHE A 281 20.00 -3.26 10.84
N GLY A 282 19.11 -2.79 9.96
CA GLY A 282 17.76 -3.30 9.78
C GLY A 282 16.98 -3.42 11.10
N TYR A 283 16.09 -4.41 11.15
CA TYR A 283 15.46 -4.81 12.40
C TYR A 283 15.79 -6.28 12.70
N ARG A 284 16.40 -6.52 13.85
CA ARG A 284 16.77 -7.86 14.36
C ARG A 284 16.32 -7.98 15.79
N PRO A 285 15.32 -8.85 16.08
CA PRO A 285 14.72 -8.98 17.41
C PRO A 285 15.74 -9.38 18.51
N ASP A 286 16.82 -10.07 18.13
CA ASP A 286 17.89 -10.55 19.02
C ASP A 286 18.92 -9.48 19.35
N LYS A 287 18.91 -8.34 18.68
CA LYS A 287 19.88 -7.26 18.91
C LYS A 287 19.40 -6.30 20.00
N THR A 288 20.37 -5.73 20.69
CA THR A 288 20.17 -4.76 21.77
C THR A 288 20.90 -3.45 21.43
N GLY A 289 20.67 -2.42 22.25
CA GLY A 289 21.28 -1.11 22.06
C GLY A 289 20.38 -0.10 21.36
N ALA A 290 20.87 1.11 21.19
CA ALA A 290 20.08 2.24 20.69
C ALA A 290 19.59 2.02 19.24
N ALA A 291 20.48 1.53 18.37
CA ALA A 291 20.12 1.26 16.98
C ALA A 291 19.08 0.13 16.82
N ALA A 292 19.05 -0.85 17.74
CA ALA A 292 18.04 -1.91 17.69
C ALA A 292 16.64 -1.41 18.05
N LYS A 293 16.54 -0.26 18.73
CA LYS A 293 15.29 0.36 19.19
C LYS A 293 14.80 1.48 18.24
N TRP A 294 15.33 1.56 17.04
CA TRP A 294 14.87 2.57 16.10
C TRP A 294 13.38 2.42 15.73
N PRO A 295 12.78 1.20 15.67
CA PRO A 295 11.36 1.10 15.34
C PRO A 295 10.46 1.71 16.41
N GLU A 296 10.84 1.65 17.69
CA GLU A 296 10.13 2.32 18.78
C GLU A 296 10.16 3.84 18.60
N ARG A 297 11.34 4.40 18.24
CA ARG A 297 11.48 5.84 17.95
C ARG A 297 10.60 6.25 16.77
N PHE A 298 10.53 5.40 15.74
CA PHE A 298 9.67 5.64 14.58
C PHE A 298 8.18 5.66 14.98
N VAL A 299 7.71 4.73 15.83
CA VAL A 299 6.32 4.71 16.29
C VAL A 299 6.00 5.90 17.17
N GLU A 300 6.91 6.35 18.03
CA GLU A 300 6.77 7.59 18.80
C GLU A 300 6.63 8.79 17.86
N TRP A 301 7.51 8.89 16.86
CA TRP A 301 7.41 9.93 15.84
C TRP A 301 6.10 9.89 15.05
N LEU A 302 5.58 8.71 14.71
CA LEU A 302 4.25 8.55 14.07
C LEU A 302 3.15 9.09 14.99
N SER A 303 3.24 8.86 16.28
CA SER A 303 2.30 9.36 17.28
C SER A 303 2.33 10.89 17.36
N ASP A 304 3.49 11.48 17.48
CA ASP A 304 3.69 12.92 17.56
C ASP A 304 3.29 13.65 16.27
N SER A 305 3.40 12.94 15.14
CA SER A 305 3.01 13.42 13.82
C SER A 305 1.51 13.19 13.49
N GLY A 306 0.74 12.53 14.37
CA GLY A 306 -0.69 12.29 14.20
C GLY A 306 -1.05 11.13 13.29
N PHE A 307 -0.08 10.31 12.86
CA PHE A 307 -0.29 9.12 12.03
C PHE A 307 -0.59 7.85 12.84
N PHE A 308 -0.30 7.85 14.12
CA PHE A 308 -0.57 6.74 15.04
C PHE A 308 -1.33 7.27 16.26
N PRO A 309 -2.22 6.47 16.90
CA PRO A 309 -2.89 6.91 18.12
C PRO A 309 -1.86 7.27 19.19
N SER A 310 -1.98 8.44 19.79
CA SER A 310 -1.20 8.76 20.98
C SER A 310 -1.58 7.77 22.08
N SER A 311 -0.60 7.14 22.72
CA SER A 311 -0.85 6.46 23.99
C SER A 311 -1.46 7.50 24.94
N GLN A 312 -2.73 7.36 25.24
CA GLN A 312 -3.32 8.13 26.33
C GLN A 312 -2.55 7.74 27.58
N SER A 313 -1.75 8.69 28.09
CA SER A 313 -1.06 8.61 29.37
C SER A 313 -2.05 8.46 30.50
#